data_af9be1856d4e4f1cd770eee20ad48c49
#
_entry.id   af9be1856d4e4f1cd770eee20ad48c49
#
_cell.length_a   1.000
_cell.length_b   1.000
_cell.length_c   1.000
_cell.angle_alpha   90.00
_cell.angle_beta   90.00
_cell.angle_gamma   90.00
#
_symmetry.space_group_name_H-M   'P 1'
#
loop_
_entity.id
_entity.type
_entity.pdbx_description
1 polymer ?
#
loop_
_entity_poly.entity_id
_entity_poly.type
_entity_poly.pdbx_seq_one_letter_code
_entity_poly.pdbx_strand_id
1 'polypeptide(L)'
;TGYLKGLSNSPDAATGFFNEQYISKDDPDNPFERDTDGNGKKGKVSLSNFQYLFEERDWPEETDAHGDDLFTGQNNLALALEAATTGHPAGEMPTADTPPHNAGQAKLVESIFHSVSEDPGRLTDHSYMSDSMGQIAAECMPDIHRGLHAGGAGEKTLFPVAGTAASLGERDITRFLYTVGQNPEGYAAVNLGQHSYTTQLMQHHFQHPTAYVEDPSFTQAENLKQGAEHIARTAGEIEGIIGAGRAYQGELEGGAKD
;
A
#
# COMPACT_ATOMS: atom_id res chain seq x y z
N THR A 1 -3.84 6.83 21.79
CA THR A 1 -2.46 6.95 21.22
C THR A 1 -1.54 5.83 21.72
N GLY A 2 -1.46 5.55 23.03
CA GLY A 2 -0.59 4.51 23.58
C GLY A 2 -0.84 3.10 23.04
N TYR A 3 -2.09 2.72 22.82
CA TYR A 3 -2.45 1.42 22.27
C TYR A 3 -1.93 1.23 20.82
N LEU A 4 -2.14 2.21 19.94
CA LEU A 4 -1.63 2.16 18.58
C LEU A 4 -0.10 2.13 18.54
N LYS A 5 0.58 2.85 19.43
CA LYS A 5 2.02 2.76 19.57
C LYS A 5 2.47 1.35 20.02
N GLY A 6 1.70 0.69 20.88
CA GLY A 6 1.94 -0.71 21.23
C GLY A 6 1.80 -1.63 20.04
N LEU A 7 0.76 -1.44 19.20
CA LEU A 7 0.54 -2.22 18.00
C LEU A 7 1.65 -2.05 16.96
N SER A 8 2.29 -0.88 16.85
CA SER A 8 3.40 -0.66 15.91
C SER A 8 4.64 -1.54 16.21
N ASN A 9 4.71 -2.12 17.40
CA ASN A 9 5.75 -3.07 17.81
C ASN A 9 5.24 -4.52 17.91
N SER A 10 3.99 -4.77 17.53
CA SER A 10 3.33 -6.08 17.71
C SER A 10 2.56 -6.44 16.43
N PRO A 11 3.26 -6.87 15.36
CA PRO A 11 2.68 -7.06 14.02
C PRO A 11 1.44 -7.95 14.00
N ASP A 12 1.50 -9.13 14.63
CA ASP A 12 0.38 -10.08 14.63
C ASP A 12 -0.85 -9.51 15.35
N ALA A 13 -0.64 -8.84 16.48
CA ALA A 13 -1.72 -8.18 17.22
C ALA A 13 -2.31 -7.03 16.40
N ALA A 14 -1.47 -6.28 15.70
CA ALA A 14 -1.91 -5.20 14.83
C ALA A 14 -2.75 -5.72 13.64
N THR A 15 -2.29 -6.78 12.97
CA THR A 15 -3.03 -7.42 11.86
C THR A 15 -4.40 -7.90 12.32
N GLY A 16 -4.47 -8.59 13.47
CA GLY A 16 -5.71 -9.04 14.07
C GLY A 16 -6.65 -7.88 14.38
N PHE A 17 -6.15 -6.88 15.09
CA PHE A 17 -6.93 -5.70 15.50
C PHE A 17 -7.56 -4.96 14.33
N PHE A 18 -6.79 -4.63 13.29
CA PHE A 18 -7.34 -3.86 12.17
C PHE A 18 -8.35 -4.61 11.32
N ASN A 19 -8.29 -5.95 11.29
CA ASN A 19 -9.25 -6.77 10.58
C ASN A 19 -10.50 -7.10 11.40
N GLU A 20 -10.51 -6.86 12.71
CA GLU A 20 -11.69 -7.05 13.54
C GLU A 20 -12.80 -6.06 13.18
N GLN A 21 -14.04 -6.51 13.35
CA GLN A 21 -15.22 -5.68 13.14
C GLN A 21 -15.34 -4.65 14.26
N TYR A 22 -15.36 -3.36 13.89
CA TYR A 22 -15.67 -2.26 14.80
C TYR A 22 -17.17 -2.18 15.08
N ILE A 23 -18.00 -2.19 14.03
CA ILE A 23 -19.45 -2.12 14.13
C ILE A 23 -20.13 -2.94 13.03
N SER A 24 -21.26 -3.56 13.34
CA SER A 24 -22.08 -4.30 12.37
C SER A 24 -23.10 -3.39 11.70
N LYS A 25 -23.41 -3.64 10.42
CA LYS A 25 -24.54 -3.00 9.73
C LYS A 25 -25.90 -3.26 10.40
N ASP A 26 -26.01 -4.37 11.14
CA ASP A 26 -27.23 -4.80 11.82
C ASP A 26 -27.35 -4.20 13.23
N ASP A 27 -26.35 -3.44 13.67
CA ASP A 27 -26.39 -2.71 14.93
C ASP A 27 -27.37 -1.53 14.82
N PRO A 28 -28.40 -1.43 15.69
CA PRO A 28 -29.37 -0.34 15.65
C PRO A 28 -28.73 1.02 15.88
N ASP A 29 -27.65 1.10 16.65
CA ASP A 29 -26.93 2.32 16.99
C ASP A 29 -25.84 2.68 15.99
N ASN A 30 -25.66 1.91 14.91
CA ASN A 30 -24.67 2.19 13.86
C ASN A 30 -25.02 3.48 13.10
N PRO A 31 -24.20 4.54 13.18
CA PRO A 31 -24.46 5.80 12.47
C PRO A 31 -23.91 5.80 11.02
N PHE A 32 -23.15 4.79 10.62
CA PHE A 32 -22.40 4.81 9.36
C PHE A 32 -23.24 4.29 8.20
N GLU A 33 -23.39 5.15 7.18
CA GLU A 33 -24.11 4.83 5.96
C GLU A 33 -23.25 5.18 4.73
N ARG A 34 -23.21 4.27 3.76
CA ARG A 34 -22.49 4.45 2.49
C ARG A 34 -23.33 4.00 1.31
N ASP A 35 -23.09 4.62 0.16
CA ASP A 35 -23.57 4.13 -1.13
C ASP A 35 -22.55 3.09 -1.65
N THR A 36 -22.83 1.81 -1.40
CA THR A 36 -21.89 0.72 -1.74
C THR A 36 -22.08 0.17 -3.14
N ASP A 37 -23.16 0.52 -3.82
CA ASP A 37 -23.50 0.03 -5.16
C ASP A 37 -23.59 1.13 -6.24
N GLY A 38 -23.31 2.37 -5.85
CA GLY A 38 -23.30 3.52 -6.77
C GLY A 38 -24.68 3.97 -7.26
N ASN A 39 -25.76 3.54 -6.58
CA ASN A 39 -27.14 3.88 -6.99
C ASN A 39 -27.65 5.21 -6.43
N GLY A 40 -26.83 5.92 -5.67
CA GLY A 40 -27.16 7.19 -5.01
C GLY A 40 -27.92 7.05 -3.69
N LYS A 41 -28.15 5.83 -3.21
CA LYS A 41 -28.79 5.55 -1.94
C LYS A 41 -27.78 5.02 -0.94
N LYS A 42 -27.74 5.62 0.25
CA LYS A 42 -26.90 5.17 1.34
C LYS A 42 -27.63 4.12 2.18
N GLY A 43 -26.90 3.07 2.57
CA GLY A 43 -27.36 2.07 3.50
C GLY A 43 -26.34 1.84 4.61
N LYS A 44 -26.80 1.30 5.76
CA LYS A 44 -25.89 0.95 6.88
C LYS A 44 -24.82 -0.02 6.42
N VAL A 45 -23.58 0.23 6.83
CA VAL A 45 -22.40 -0.60 6.51
C VAL A 45 -21.75 -1.12 7.77
N SER A 46 -21.19 -2.33 7.69
CA SER A 46 -20.25 -2.81 8.70
C SER A 46 -18.88 -2.21 8.45
N LEU A 47 -18.20 -1.79 9.51
CA LEU A 47 -16.83 -1.27 9.44
C LEU A 47 -15.89 -2.14 10.25
N SER A 48 -14.68 -2.34 9.73
CA SER A 48 -13.55 -2.86 10.50
C SER A 48 -12.93 -1.77 11.38
N ASN A 49 -12.08 -2.15 12.33
CA ASN A 49 -11.31 -1.16 13.11
C ASN A 49 -10.44 -0.29 12.20
N PHE A 50 -9.86 -0.87 11.13
CA PHE A 50 -9.14 -0.08 10.11
C PHE A 50 -10.03 0.99 9.50
N GLN A 51 -11.19 0.60 8.97
CA GLN A 51 -12.10 1.54 8.30
C GLN A 51 -12.57 2.64 9.24
N TYR A 52 -12.93 2.29 10.47
CA TYR A 52 -13.33 3.31 11.44
C TYR A 52 -12.19 4.28 11.73
N LEU A 53 -10.99 3.79 12.06
CA LEU A 53 -9.87 4.64 12.47
C LEU A 53 -9.29 5.47 11.33
N PHE A 54 -9.26 4.92 10.12
CA PHE A 54 -8.63 5.56 8.97
C PHE A 54 -9.58 6.43 8.16
N GLU A 55 -10.87 6.04 8.10
CA GLU A 55 -11.84 6.67 7.20
C GLU A 55 -12.88 7.55 7.90
N GLU A 56 -13.24 7.23 9.16
CA GLU A 56 -14.40 7.84 9.82
C GLU A 56 -14.06 8.62 11.10
N ARG A 57 -12.96 8.27 11.77
CA ARG A 57 -12.64 8.84 13.06
C ARG A 57 -12.18 10.29 12.95
N ASP A 58 -12.87 11.19 13.64
CA ASP A 58 -12.37 12.51 13.95
C ASP A 58 -11.26 12.40 15.01
N TRP A 59 -10.06 12.80 14.65
CA TRP A 59 -8.94 12.79 15.57
C TRP A 59 -8.90 14.11 16.35
N PRO A 60 -8.65 14.05 17.67
CA PRO A 60 -8.53 15.26 18.48
C PRO A 60 -7.34 16.09 18.00
N GLU A 61 -7.55 17.41 17.96
CA GLU A 61 -6.46 18.35 17.77
C GLU A 61 -5.56 18.32 19.01
N GLU A 62 -4.28 18.09 18.79
CA GLU A 62 -3.24 18.09 19.81
C GLU A 62 -2.24 19.19 19.47
N THR A 63 -1.80 19.97 20.46
CA THR A 63 -0.75 20.96 20.27
C THR A 63 0.37 20.75 21.28
N ASP A 64 1.58 21.11 20.90
CA ASP A 64 2.71 21.11 21.80
C ASP A 64 2.74 22.35 22.72
N ALA A 65 3.78 22.46 23.56
CA ALA A 65 3.95 23.59 24.47
C ALA A 65 4.19 24.95 23.78
N HIS A 66 4.48 24.95 22.46
CA HIS A 66 4.69 26.14 21.64
C HIS A 66 3.47 26.51 20.82
N GLY A 67 2.42 25.66 20.84
CA GLY A 67 1.19 25.83 20.08
C GLY A 67 1.25 25.23 18.65
N ASP A 68 2.27 24.44 18.34
CA ASP A 68 2.38 23.73 17.09
C ASP A 68 1.53 22.45 17.11
N ASP A 69 0.86 22.16 16.00
CA ASP A 69 -0.01 21.00 15.86
C ASP A 69 0.77 19.69 15.99
N LEU A 70 0.23 18.78 16.79
CA LEU A 70 0.74 17.42 16.97
C LEU A 70 -0.23 16.42 16.35
N PHE A 71 0.30 15.48 15.61
CA PHE A 71 -0.47 14.41 14.96
C PHE A 71 -0.11 13.03 15.52
N THR A 72 0.12 12.95 16.82
CA THR A 72 0.62 11.74 17.49
C THR A 72 -0.32 10.54 17.27
N GLY A 73 -1.64 10.77 17.32
CA GLY A 73 -2.63 9.71 17.14
C GLY A 73 -2.58 9.10 15.75
N GLN A 74 -2.62 9.95 14.72
CA GLN A 74 -2.61 9.52 13.32
C GLN A 74 -1.25 8.96 12.90
N ASN A 75 -0.15 9.54 13.40
CA ASN A 75 1.19 9.00 13.15
C ASN A 75 1.34 7.59 13.75
N ASN A 76 0.86 7.39 14.97
CA ASN A 76 0.83 6.05 15.57
C ASN A 76 -0.09 5.08 14.83
N LEU A 77 -1.18 5.57 14.22
CA LEU A 77 -2.03 4.76 13.34
C LEU A 77 -1.24 4.28 12.11
N ALA A 78 -0.52 5.18 11.44
CA ALA A 78 0.29 4.86 10.28
C ALA A 78 1.37 3.82 10.60
N LEU A 79 2.11 4.00 11.69
CA LEU A 79 3.10 3.04 12.17
C LEU A 79 2.48 1.68 12.54
N ALA A 80 1.32 1.67 13.17
CA ALA A 80 0.61 0.42 13.47
C ALA A 80 0.14 -0.31 12.20
N LEU A 81 -0.31 0.42 11.18
CA LEU A 81 -0.67 -0.14 9.87
C LEU A 81 0.55 -0.69 9.13
N GLU A 82 1.70 -0.02 9.23
CA GLU A 82 2.97 -0.53 8.70
C GLU A 82 3.31 -1.88 9.33
N ALA A 83 3.33 -1.99 10.66
CA ALA A 83 3.58 -3.26 11.34
C ALA A 83 2.54 -4.33 10.98
N ALA A 84 1.26 -3.97 10.92
CA ALA A 84 0.15 -4.88 10.63
C ALA A 84 0.22 -5.48 9.22
N THR A 85 0.81 -4.80 8.26
CA THR A 85 0.89 -5.24 6.86
C THR A 85 2.22 -5.89 6.51
N THR A 86 3.32 -5.48 7.15
CA THR A 86 4.67 -5.98 6.85
C THR A 86 5.06 -7.21 7.64
N GLY A 87 4.44 -7.44 8.81
CA GLY A 87 4.74 -8.57 9.67
C GLY A 87 5.99 -8.40 10.55
N HIS A 88 6.54 -7.20 10.63
CA HIS A 88 7.62 -6.81 11.53
C HIS A 88 7.33 -5.45 12.19
N PRO A 89 8.03 -5.06 13.26
CA PRO A 89 7.84 -3.76 13.88
C PRO A 89 8.05 -2.61 12.89
N ALA A 90 7.25 -1.54 13.03
CA ALA A 90 7.35 -0.38 12.18
C ALA A 90 8.73 0.29 12.28
N GLY A 91 9.25 0.75 11.15
CA GLY A 91 10.57 1.37 11.05
C GLY A 91 11.74 0.38 11.04
N GLU A 92 11.48 -0.92 11.16
CA GLU A 92 12.48 -1.97 11.02
C GLU A 92 12.49 -2.54 9.60
N MET A 93 13.59 -3.17 9.23
CA MET A 93 13.67 -3.90 7.96
C MET A 93 13.24 -5.36 8.17
N PRO A 94 12.65 -6.01 7.15
CA PRO A 94 12.38 -7.44 7.23
C PRO A 94 13.69 -8.23 7.42
N THR A 95 13.60 -9.31 8.18
CA THR A 95 14.71 -10.23 8.42
C THR A 95 14.38 -11.63 7.91
N ALA A 96 15.33 -12.57 8.00
CA ALA A 96 15.07 -13.96 7.66
C ALA A 96 13.98 -14.61 8.53
N ASP A 97 13.73 -14.05 9.71
CA ASP A 97 12.71 -14.53 10.65
C ASP A 97 11.34 -13.87 10.42
N THR A 98 11.25 -12.86 9.55
CA THR A 98 9.96 -12.23 9.18
C THR A 98 9.11 -13.25 8.43
N PRO A 99 7.91 -13.61 8.94
CA PRO A 99 7.06 -14.61 8.29
C PRO A 99 6.58 -14.13 6.92
N PRO A 100 6.30 -15.06 5.99
CA PRO A 100 5.58 -14.72 4.76
C PRO A 100 4.24 -14.07 5.07
N HIS A 101 3.74 -13.21 4.17
CA HIS A 101 2.46 -12.52 4.35
C HIS A 101 1.30 -13.53 4.51
N ASN A 102 0.46 -13.31 5.51
CA ASN A 102 -0.75 -14.08 5.74
C ASN A 102 -1.98 -13.41 5.10
N ALA A 103 -3.13 -14.10 5.13
CA ALA A 103 -4.36 -13.61 4.54
C ALA A 103 -4.88 -12.31 5.19
N GLY A 104 -4.65 -12.12 6.49
CA GLY A 104 -5.03 -10.90 7.20
C GLY A 104 -4.21 -9.69 6.75
N GLN A 105 -2.92 -9.88 6.54
CA GLN A 105 -2.02 -8.84 6.01
C GLN A 105 -2.39 -8.48 4.57
N ALA A 106 -2.61 -9.46 3.70
CA ALA A 106 -3.03 -9.23 2.32
C ALA A 106 -4.35 -8.45 2.25
N LYS A 107 -5.35 -8.85 3.03
CA LYS A 107 -6.63 -8.16 3.12
C LYS A 107 -6.49 -6.71 3.58
N LEU A 108 -5.63 -6.45 4.57
CA LEU A 108 -5.40 -5.11 5.07
C LEU A 108 -4.70 -4.21 4.03
N VAL A 109 -3.72 -4.75 3.30
CA VAL A 109 -3.08 -4.05 2.16
C VAL A 109 -4.11 -3.67 1.11
N GLU A 110 -4.98 -4.59 0.71
CA GLU A 110 -6.07 -4.32 -0.24
C GLU A 110 -6.97 -3.19 0.26
N SER A 111 -7.33 -3.23 1.55
CA SER A 111 -8.19 -2.20 2.18
C SER A 111 -7.52 -0.83 2.21
N ILE A 112 -6.23 -0.75 2.51
CA ILE A 112 -5.47 0.51 2.54
C ILE A 112 -5.38 1.12 1.14
N PHE A 113 -5.01 0.34 0.13
CA PHE A 113 -4.90 0.81 -1.25
C PHE A 113 -6.24 1.30 -1.77
N HIS A 114 -7.30 0.55 -1.52
CA HIS A 114 -8.65 0.92 -1.92
C HIS A 114 -9.13 2.19 -1.21
N SER A 115 -8.91 2.31 0.09
CA SER A 115 -9.33 3.46 0.90
C SER A 115 -8.71 4.77 0.41
N VAL A 116 -7.39 4.78 0.15
CA VAL A 116 -6.69 5.96 -0.40
C VAL A 116 -7.11 6.22 -1.85
N SER A 117 -7.34 5.17 -2.65
CA SER A 117 -7.81 5.30 -4.03
C SER A 117 -9.18 5.93 -4.12
N GLU A 118 -10.11 5.56 -3.23
CA GLU A 118 -11.46 6.14 -3.21
C GLU A 118 -11.46 7.59 -2.75
N ASP A 119 -10.65 7.94 -1.76
CA ASP A 119 -10.51 9.30 -1.25
C ASP A 119 -9.04 9.61 -0.92
N PRO A 120 -8.31 10.20 -1.89
CA PRO A 120 -6.91 10.60 -1.67
C PRO A 120 -6.73 11.60 -0.53
N GLY A 121 -7.76 12.38 -0.18
CA GLY A 121 -7.74 13.34 0.94
C GLY A 121 -7.40 12.67 2.28
N ARG A 122 -7.75 11.40 2.44
CA ARG A 122 -7.38 10.61 3.64
C ARG A 122 -5.88 10.55 3.89
N LEU A 123 -5.07 10.74 2.85
CA LEU A 123 -3.62 10.79 2.96
C LEU A 123 -3.04 12.18 2.70
N THR A 124 -3.56 12.93 1.73
CA THR A 124 -3.03 14.28 1.42
C THR A 124 -3.28 15.27 2.54
N ASP A 125 -4.40 15.17 3.25
CA ASP A 125 -4.70 15.98 4.43
C ASP A 125 -3.89 15.55 5.67
N HIS A 126 -3.26 14.38 5.62
CA HIS A 126 -2.47 13.76 6.66
C HIS A 126 -1.12 13.28 6.10
N SER A 127 -0.41 14.15 5.39
CA SER A 127 0.80 13.82 4.61
C SER A 127 1.94 13.21 5.44
N TYR A 128 1.98 13.45 6.75
CA TYR A 128 2.92 12.84 7.70
C TYR A 128 2.75 11.32 7.85
N MET A 129 1.67 10.71 7.32
CA MET A 129 1.50 9.25 7.26
C MET A 129 2.11 8.64 5.98
N SER A 130 2.57 9.46 5.04
CA SER A 130 2.99 9.00 3.72
C SER A 130 4.29 8.20 3.72
N ASP A 131 5.19 8.41 4.69
CA ASP A 131 6.38 7.57 4.87
C ASP A 131 6.01 6.12 5.18
N SER A 132 5.12 5.89 6.15
CA SER A 132 4.61 4.55 6.48
C SER A 132 3.84 3.93 5.30
N MET A 133 3.03 4.70 4.58
CA MET A 133 2.33 4.23 3.38
C MET A 133 3.32 3.85 2.27
N GLY A 134 4.40 4.61 2.13
CA GLY A 134 5.50 4.30 1.22
C GLY A 134 6.23 3.01 1.59
N GLN A 135 6.47 2.75 2.88
CA GLN A 135 7.06 1.50 3.36
C GLN A 135 6.14 0.29 3.10
N ILE A 136 4.85 0.44 3.33
CA ILE A 136 3.86 -0.60 3.00
C ILE A 136 3.93 -0.94 1.50
N ALA A 137 3.94 0.07 0.63
CA ALA A 137 4.09 -0.14 -0.81
C ALA A 137 5.43 -0.80 -1.16
N ALA A 138 6.53 -0.38 -0.55
CA ALA A 138 7.87 -0.93 -0.80
C ALA A 138 7.93 -2.43 -0.52
N GLU A 139 7.26 -2.90 0.53
CA GLU A 139 7.22 -4.32 0.89
C GLU A 139 6.15 -5.13 0.16
N CYS A 140 5.20 -4.46 -0.51
CA CYS A 140 4.18 -5.07 -1.36
C CYS A 140 4.53 -5.00 -2.86
N MET A 141 5.77 -4.75 -3.23
CA MET A 141 6.17 -4.63 -4.65
C MET A 141 5.81 -5.84 -5.50
N PRO A 142 5.93 -7.09 -5.05
CA PRO A 142 5.45 -8.23 -5.83
C PRO A 142 3.97 -8.14 -6.18
N ASP A 143 3.12 -7.74 -5.23
CA ASP A 143 1.67 -7.58 -5.42
C ASP A 143 1.36 -6.41 -6.37
N ILE A 144 2.09 -5.31 -6.26
CA ILE A 144 1.96 -4.13 -7.11
C ILE A 144 2.31 -4.48 -8.56
N HIS A 145 3.45 -5.14 -8.79
CA HIS A 145 3.86 -5.58 -10.12
C HIS A 145 2.85 -6.54 -10.74
N ARG A 146 2.33 -7.51 -9.94
CA ARG A 146 1.25 -8.39 -10.40
C ARG A 146 0.01 -7.61 -10.83
N GLY A 147 -0.44 -6.67 -10.03
CA GLY A 147 -1.62 -5.85 -10.32
C GLY A 147 -1.48 -5.00 -11.58
N LEU A 148 -0.29 -4.47 -11.85
CA LEU A 148 0.03 -3.73 -13.08
C LEU A 148 0.23 -4.64 -14.31
N HIS A 149 0.58 -5.91 -14.09
CA HIS A 149 0.72 -6.92 -15.13
C HIS A 149 -0.55 -7.77 -15.31
N ALA A 150 -1.67 -7.37 -14.72
CA ALA A 150 -2.90 -8.16 -14.63
C ALA A 150 -3.33 -8.77 -15.96
N GLY A 151 -3.68 -10.05 -15.91
CA GLY A 151 -4.13 -10.85 -17.06
C GLY A 151 -3.00 -11.37 -17.95
N GLY A 152 -1.74 -11.16 -17.61
CA GLY A 152 -0.59 -11.72 -18.32
C GLY A 152 -0.33 -13.19 -17.99
N ALA A 153 0.10 -13.97 -19.00
CA ALA A 153 0.57 -15.33 -18.76
C ALA A 153 1.81 -15.31 -17.85
N GLY A 154 1.90 -16.29 -16.93
CA GLY A 154 3.07 -16.44 -16.09
C GLY A 154 3.26 -15.39 -14.98
N GLU A 155 2.25 -14.58 -14.71
CA GLU A 155 2.27 -13.54 -13.66
C GLU A 155 2.83 -14.03 -12.32
N LYS A 156 2.37 -15.21 -11.87
CA LYS A 156 2.80 -15.80 -10.59
C LYS A 156 4.26 -16.27 -10.62
N THR A 157 4.75 -16.68 -11.76
CA THR A 157 6.15 -17.11 -11.95
C THR A 157 7.07 -15.90 -12.07
N LEU A 158 6.63 -14.88 -12.78
CA LEU A 158 7.42 -13.67 -13.03
C LEU A 158 7.52 -12.79 -11.79
N PHE A 159 6.43 -12.67 -11.03
CA PHE A 159 6.35 -11.86 -9.79
C PHE A 159 5.93 -12.75 -8.61
N PRO A 160 6.82 -13.61 -8.10
CA PRO A 160 6.49 -14.52 -6.99
C PRO A 160 6.23 -13.73 -5.71
N VAL A 161 5.19 -14.13 -4.96
CA VAL A 161 4.85 -13.59 -3.65
C VAL A 161 5.11 -14.66 -2.60
N ALA A 162 5.81 -14.30 -1.54
CA ALA A 162 5.98 -15.15 -0.37
C ALA A 162 4.70 -15.09 0.50
N GLY A 163 4.01 -16.22 0.65
CA GLY A 163 2.76 -16.31 1.41
C GLY A 163 1.53 -15.93 0.58
N THR A 164 0.59 -15.23 1.20
CA THR A 164 -0.67 -14.83 0.59
C THR A 164 -0.50 -13.53 -0.19
N ALA A 165 -0.80 -13.55 -1.49
CA ALA A 165 -0.79 -12.38 -2.34
C ALA A 165 -1.99 -11.46 -2.05
N ALA A 166 -1.74 -10.15 -2.03
CA ALA A 166 -2.81 -9.15 -2.07
C ALA A 166 -3.32 -8.99 -3.52
N SER A 167 -4.63 -8.97 -3.69
CA SER A 167 -5.27 -8.74 -4.99
C SER A 167 -5.47 -7.25 -5.20
N LEU A 168 -4.51 -6.60 -5.86
CA LEU A 168 -4.52 -5.16 -6.11
C LEU A 168 -4.93 -4.87 -7.56
N GLY A 169 -5.97 -4.06 -7.73
CA GLY A 169 -6.38 -3.58 -9.06
C GLY A 169 -5.52 -2.40 -9.53
N GLU A 170 -5.34 -2.27 -10.83
CA GLU A 170 -4.55 -1.20 -11.47
C GLU A 170 -4.99 0.20 -11.03
N ARG A 171 -6.31 0.45 -10.94
CA ARG A 171 -6.86 1.74 -10.48
C ARG A 171 -6.39 2.07 -9.07
N ASP A 172 -6.51 1.12 -8.14
CA ASP A 172 -6.15 1.34 -6.74
C ASP A 172 -4.65 1.53 -6.58
N ILE A 173 -3.84 0.74 -7.29
CA ILE A 173 -2.38 0.90 -7.34
C ILE A 173 -2.00 2.29 -7.84
N THR A 174 -2.53 2.70 -8.98
CA THR A 174 -2.19 3.97 -9.62
C THR A 174 -2.53 5.15 -8.73
N ARG A 175 -3.74 5.18 -8.18
CA ARG A 175 -4.19 6.28 -7.32
C ARG A 175 -3.47 6.30 -5.98
N PHE A 176 -3.22 5.14 -5.38
CA PHE A 176 -2.45 5.03 -4.15
C PHE A 176 -1.02 5.53 -4.32
N LEU A 177 -0.29 5.02 -5.31
CA LEU A 177 1.10 5.39 -5.56
C LEU A 177 1.25 6.86 -5.98
N TYR A 178 0.33 7.37 -6.79
CA TYR A 178 0.30 8.80 -7.16
C TYR A 178 0.15 9.69 -5.92
N THR A 179 -0.73 9.30 -4.99
CA THR A 179 -0.98 10.04 -3.77
C THR A 179 0.21 9.99 -2.82
N VAL A 180 0.77 8.80 -2.58
CA VAL A 180 1.98 8.60 -1.76
C VAL A 180 3.17 9.36 -2.36
N GLY A 181 3.32 9.34 -3.67
CA GLY A 181 4.40 10.01 -4.40
C GLY A 181 4.41 11.53 -4.28
N GLN A 182 3.30 12.17 -3.91
CA GLN A 182 3.24 13.61 -3.66
C GLN A 182 4.11 14.03 -2.47
N ASN A 183 4.24 13.18 -1.46
CA ASN A 183 5.10 13.44 -0.30
C ASN A 183 6.54 12.96 -0.58
N PRO A 184 7.59 13.77 -0.24
CA PRO A 184 8.98 13.40 -0.49
C PRO A 184 9.42 12.09 0.16
N GLU A 185 9.00 11.83 1.39
CA GLU A 185 9.37 10.63 2.15
C GLU A 185 8.63 9.40 1.61
N GLY A 186 7.35 9.53 1.29
CA GLY A 186 6.58 8.49 0.61
C GLY A 186 7.16 8.15 -0.76
N TYR A 187 7.50 9.16 -1.56
CA TYR A 187 8.19 8.98 -2.84
C TYR A 187 9.51 8.24 -2.67
N ALA A 188 10.34 8.65 -1.72
CA ALA A 188 11.64 8.04 -1.49
C ALA A 188 11.52 6.58 -1.07
N ALA A 189 10.58 6.25 -0.19
CA ALA A 189 10.34 4.87 0.26
C ALA A 189 9.92 3.96 -0.90
N VAL A 190 8.93 4.38 -1.70
CA VAL A 190 8.47 3.61 -2.87
C VAL A 190 9.58 3.45 -3.90
N ASN A 191 10.30 4.54 -4.20
CA ASN A 191 11.38 4.52 -5.19
C ASN A 191 12.50 3.55 -4.79
N LEU A 192 12.93 3.60 -3.53
CA LEU A 192 13.95 2.68 -3.02
C LEU A 192 13.47 1.21 -3.06
N GLY A 193 12.26 0.95 -2.59
CA GLY A 193 11.67 -0.39 -2.60
C GLY A 193 11.53 -0.95 -4.01
N GLN A 194 11.05 -0.14 -4.95
CA GLN A 194 10.90 -0.50 -6.36
C GLN A 194 12.25 -0.84 -7.02
N HIS A 195 13.26 0.01 -6.84
CA HIS A 195 14.59 -0.25 -7.40
C HIS A 195 15.24 -1.51 -6.82
N SER A 196 15.14 -1.70 -5.50
CA SER A 196 15.66 -2.89 -4.84
C SER A 196 14.98 -4.16 -5.34
N TYR A 197 13.64 -4.17 -5.37
CA TYR A 197 12.87 -5.31 -5.83
C TYR A 197 13.14 -5.63 -7.30
N THR A 198 13.09 -4.63 -8.19
CA THR A 198 13.31 -4.82 -9.63
C THR A 198 14.71 -5.36 -9.93
N THR A 199 15.72 -4.88 -9.22
CA THR A 199 17.11 -5.37 -9.37
C THR A 199 17.21 -6.84 -8.98
N GLN A 200 16.65 -7.22 -7.84
CA GLN A 200 16.66 -8.61 -7.37
C GLN A 200 15.86 -9.53 -8.30
N LEU A 201 14.68 -9.05 -8.75
CA LEU A 201 13.81 -9.81 -9.62
C LEU A 201 14.46 -10.04 -11.00
N MET A 202 15.06 -9.00 -11.58
CA MET A 202 15.77 -9.10 -12.85
C MET A 202 16.96 -10.06 -12.76
N GLN A 203 17.72 -9.97 -11.68
CA GLN A 203 18.83 -10.88 -11.40
C GLN A 203 18.32 -12.34 -11.28
N HIS A 204 17.27 -12.57 -10.51
CA HIS A 204 16.65 -13.90 -10.37
C HIS A 204 16.16 -14.42 -11.73
N HIS A 205 15.51 -13.59 -12.53
CA HIS A 205 15.02 -13.96 -13.85
C HIS A 205 16.14 -14.45 -14.78
N PHE A 206 17.25 -13.74 -14.83
CA PHE A 206 18.40 -14.14 -15.65
C PHE A 206 19.15 -15.37 -15.11
N GLN A 207 19.13 -15.61 -13.81
CA GLN A 207 19.69 -16.81 -13.18
C GLN A 207 18.83 -18.05 -13.40
N HIS A 208 17.54 -17.89 -13.71
CA HIS A 208 16.58 -18.97 -13.90
C HIS A 208 15.89 -18.86 -15.29
N PRO A 209 16.66 -18.99 -16.38
CA PRO A 209 16.19 -18.65 -17.73
C PRO A 209 15.09 -19.56 -18.29
N THR A 210 14.79 -20.66 -17.60
CA THR A 210 13.73 -21.62 -17.99
C THR A 210 12.48 -21.51 -17.12
N ALA A 211 12.50 -20.67 -16.07
CA ALA A 211 11.40 -20.59 -15.11
C ALA A 211 10.17 -19.90 -15.69
N TYR A 212 10.37 -18.91 -16.56
CA TYR A 212 9.30 -18.17 -17.20
C TYR A 212 9.11 -18.59 -18.66
N VAL A 213 7.90 -18.92 -19.02
CA VAL A 213 7.50 -19.26 -20.40
C VAL A 213 6.31 -18.37 -20.79
N GLU A 214 6.56 -17.39 -21.64
CA GLU A 214 5.52 -16.54 -22.24
C GLU A 214 4.68 -17.35 -23.22
N ASP A 215 5.37 -18.01 -24.16
CA ASP A 215 4.76 -18.85 -25.18
C ASP A 215 5.59 -20.12 -25.38
N PRO A 216 4.96 -21.31 -25.37
CA PRO A 216 5.66 -22.58 -25.60
C PRO A 216 6.33 -22.69 -26.99
N SER A 217 5.91 -21.88 -27.97
CA SER A 217 6.51 -21.82 -29.31
C SER A 217 7.79 -20.97 -29.36
N PHE A 218 8.03 -20.16 -28.35
CA PHE A 218 9.22 -19.31 -28.26
C PHE A 218 10.44 -20.11 -27.83
N THR A 219 11.59 -19.67 -28.29
CA THR A 219 12.86 -20.13 -27.78
C THR A 219 13.05 -19.67 -26.33
N GLN A 220 13.97 -20.32 -25.60
CA GLN A 220 14.34 -19.90 -24.25
C GLN A 220 14.79 -18.42 -24.21
N ALA A 221 15.55 -17.98 -25.19
CA ALA A 221 16.02 -16.61 -25.29
C ALA A 221 14.88 -15.60 -25.50
N GLU A 222 13.87 -15.95 -26.30
CA GLU A 222 12.68 -15.13 -26.52
C GLU A 222 11.83 -15.04 -25.27
N ASN A 223 11.57 -16.17 -24.57
CA ASN A 223 10.84 -16.17 -23.32
C ASN A 223 11.58 -15.35 -22.23
N LEU A 224 12.90 -15.48 -22.15
CA LEU A 224 13.73 -14.72 -21.20
C LEU A 224 13.63 -13.21 -21.49
N LYS A 225 13.70 -12.82 -22.76
CA LYS A 225 13.55 -11.42 -23.20
C LYS A 225 12.18 -10.87 -22.84
N GLN A 226 11.11 -11.60 -23.14
CA GLN A 226 9.74 -11.16 -22.84
C GLN A 226 9.53 -10.96 -21.32
N GLY A 227 10.02 -11.87 -20.49
CA GLY A 227 9.97 -11.73 -19.05
C GLY A 227 10.71 -10.47 -18.56
N ALA A 228 11.90 -10.21 -19.07
CA ALA A 228 12.67 -9.01 -18.75
C ALA A 228 11.94 -7.72 -19.17
N GLU A 229 11.30 -7.72 -20.35
CA GLU A 229 10.50 -6.60 -20.84
C GLU A 229 9.28 -6.33 -19.96
N HIS A 230 8.59 -7.36 -19.47
CA HIS A 230 7.48 -7.21 -18.53
C HIS A 230 7.92 -6.63 -17.20
N ILE A 231 9.04 -7.10 -16.65
CA ILE A 231 9.61 -6.55 -15.39
C ILE A 231 9.95 -5.07 -15.58
N ALA A 232 10.65 -4.74 -16.65
CA ALA A 232 11.05 -3.36 -16.94
C ALA A 232 9.84 -2.44 -17.16
N ARG A 233 8.79 -2.93 -17.82
CA ARG A 233 7.57 -2.17 -18.06
C ARG A 233 6.86 -1.82 -16.75
N THR A 234 6.56 -2.79 -15.89
CA THR A 234 5.88 -2.53 -14.63
C THR A 234 6.72 -1.65 -13.70
N ALA A 235 8.04 -1.81 -13.69
CA ALA A 235 8.96 -0.92 -12.98
C ALA A 235 8.85 0.53 -13.49
N GLY A 236 8.87 0.73 -14.80
CA GLY A 236 8.70 2.04 -15.43
C GLY A 236 7.34 2.69 -15.16
N GLU A 237 6.27 1.88 -15.10
CA GLU A 237 4.94 2.36 -14.72
C GLU A 237 4.93 2.89 -13.27
N ILE A 238 5.52 2.16 -12.32
CA ILE A 238 5.62 2.60 -10.92
C ILE A 238 6.41 3.90 -10.83
N GLU A 239 7.58 3.99 -11.45
CA GLU A 239 8.39 5.21 -11.48
C GLU A 239 7.64 6.38 -12.09
N GLY A 240 6.93 6.16 -13.19
CA GLY A 240 6.10 7.17 -13.84
C GLY A 240 4.99 7.69 -12.94
N ILE A 241 4.29 6.80 -12.23
CA ILE A 241 3.18 7.16 -11.34
C ILE A 241 3.68 7.99 -10.16
N ILE A 242 4.70 7.54 -9.42
CA ILE A 242 5.22 8.27 -8.26
C ILE A 242 5.89 9.59 -8.69
N GLY A 243 6.57 9.59 -9.83
CA GLY A 243 7.16 10.79 -10.43
C GLY A 243 6.12 11.83 -10.79
N ALA A 244 4.98 11.42 -11.37
CA ALA A 244 3.85 12.30 -11.66
C ALA A 244 3.24 12.90 -10.39
N GLY A 245 3.08 12.10 -9.32
CA GLY A 245 2.63 12.61 -8.02
C GLY A 245 3.57 13.64 -7.43
N ARG A 246 4.88 13.39 -7.51
CA ARG A 246 5.91 14.32 -7.01
C ARG A 246 5.94 15.62 -7.82
N ALA A 247 5.81 15.54 -9.14
CA ALA A 247 5.74 16.72 -10.01
C ALA A 247 4.50 17.57 -9.73
N TYR A 248 3.34 16.95 -9.56
CA TYR A 248 2.09 17.63 -9.20
C TYR A 248 2.24 18.43 -7.90
N GLN A 249 2.80 17.85 -6.85
CA GLN A 249 3.05 18.55 -5.59
C GLN A 249 4.02 19.72 -5.76
N GLY A 250 5.07 19.54 -6.57
CA GLY A 250 6.01 20.61 -6.89
C GLY A 250 5.36 21.80 -7.59
N GLU A 251 4.38 21.56 -8.48
CA GLU A 251 3.59 22.62 -9.12
C GLU A 251 2.71 23.37 -8.13
N LEU A 252 2.06 22.66 -7.20
CA LEU A 252 1.25 23.30 -6.14
C LEU A 252 2.11 24.19 -5.23
N GLU A 253 3.28 23.72 -4.82
CA GLU A 253 4.20 24.48 -3.98
C GLU A 253 4.82 25.69 -4.71
N GLY A 254 5.06 25.56 -6.03
CA GLY A 254 5.56 26.63 -6.90
C GLY A 254 4.49 27.71 -7.14
N GLY A 255 3.25 27.32 -7.46
CA GLY A 255 2.16 28.25 -7.71
C GLY A 255 1.65 29.00 -6.46
N ALA A 256 1.97 28.52 -5.27
CA ALA A 256 1.64 29.21 -4.01
C ALA A 256 2.62 30.35 -3.65
N LYS A 257 3.69 30.54 -4.43
CA LYS A 257 4.75 31.55 -4.20
C LYS A 257 4.64 32.77 -5.11
N ASP A 258 3.72 32.76 -6.08
CA ASP A 258 3.37 33.87 -6.97
C ASP A 258 2.06 34.55 -6.50
#